data_bc7fa42cb981cea13a6a287d9824b1e1
#
_entry.id   bc7fa42cb981cea13a6a287d9824b1e1
#
_cell.length_a   1.000
_cell.length_b   1.000
_cell.length_c   1.000
_cell.angle_alpha   90.00
_cell.angle_beta   90.00
_cell.angle_gamma   90.00
#
_symmetry.space_group_name_H-M   'P 1'
#
loop_
_entity.id
_entity.type
_entity.pdbx_description
1 polymer ?
#
loop_
_entity_poly.entity_id
_entity_poly.type
_entity_poly.pdbx_seq_one_letter_code
_entity_poly.pdbx_strand_id
1 'polypeptide(L)'
;MDKQAWLQQAENIINGYLTRQDGCFDDQMHATLVACDYEAQSVTIEFETQKWQINEWGGIHGGAIAGMFDTAFGVVADFIAGENEATTVDMNISYVRPLDYGQHTAVTVYTVKTGRKIIRLRAEMICKETGKLVATGVGTWMPL
;
A
#
# COMPACT_ATOMS: atom_id res chain seq x y z
N MET A 1 19.18 -1.89 12.10
CA MET A 1 19.46 -1.14 10.85
C MET A 1 19.43 0.34 11.17
N ASP A 2 20.42 1.10 10.79
CA ASP A 2 20.40 2.53 10.98
C ASP A 2 19.45 3.21 9.98
N LYS A 3 19.14 4.47 10.24
CA LYS A 3 18.19 5.26 9.44
C LYS A 3 18.58 5.31 7.95
N GLN A 4 19.84 5.57 7.64
CA GLN A 4 20.27 5.70 6.26
C GLN A 4 20.15 4.39 5.49
N ALA A 5 20.56 3.29 6.10
CA ALA A 5 20.43 1.96 5.52
C ALA A 5 18.95 1.57 5.32
N TRP A 6 18.11 1.89 6.31
CA TRP A 6 16.67 1.61 6.23
C TRP A 6 16.02 2.36 5.05
N LEU A 7 16.30 3.66 4.94
CA LEU A 7 15.76 4.48 3.84
C LEU A 7 16.23 3.97 2.48
N GLN A 8 17.51 3.67 2.35
CA GLN A 8 18.09 3.17 1.09
C GLN A 8 17.47 1.85 0.68
N GLN A 9 17.32 0.92 1.62
CA GLN A 9 16.72 -0.39 1.33
C GLN A 9 15.23 -0.28 1.03
N ALA A 10 14.49 0.53 1.79
CA ALA A 10 13.07 0.76 1.55
C ALA A 10 12.84 1.30 0.13
N GLU A 11 13.56 2.34 -0.25
CA GLU A 11 13.44 2.93 -1.59
C GLU A 11 13.78 1.91 -2.68
N ASN A 12 14.89 1.20 -2.54
CA ASN A 12 15.32 0.25 -3.56
C ASN A 12 14.36 -0.92 -3.73
N ILE A 13 13.95 -1.54 -2.64
CA ILE A 13 13.08 -2.72 -2.66
C ILE A 13 11.67 -2.34 -3.14
N ILE A 14 11.10 -1.31 -2.54
CA ILE A 14 9.72 -0.90 -2.86
C ILE A 14 9.63 -0.40 -4.31
N ASN A 15 10.55 0.46 -4.74
CA ASN A 15 10.57 0.90 -6.14
C ASN A 15 10.80 -0.28 -7.10
N GLY A 16 11.62 -1.25 -6.72
CA GLY A 16 11.83 -2.45 -7.52
C GLY A 16 10.52 -3.19 -7.80
N TYR A 17 9.65 -3.32 -6.81
CA TYR A 17 8.33 -3.93 -6.99
C TYR A 17 7.36 -3.03 -7.77
N LEU A 18 7.31 -1.74 -7.45
CA LEU A 18 6.33 -0.82 -8.04
C LEU A 18 6.63 -0.42 -9.48
N THR A 19 7.87 -0.53 -9.94
CA THR A 19 8.27 -0.17 -11.30
C THR A 19 8.30 -1.36 -12.27
N ARG A 20 7.85 -2.53 -11.84
CA ARG A 20 7.73 -3.70 -12.73
C ARG A 20 6.70 -3.43 -13.81
N GLN A 21 6.94 -3.95 -15.00
CA GLN A 21 6.05 -3.80 -16.16
C GLN A 21 5.73 -5.18 -16.75
N ASP A 22 5.25 -6.08 -15.89
CA ASP A 22 4.97 -7.47 -16.24
C ASP A 22 3.48 -7.75 -16.47
N GLY A 23 2.63 -6.72 -16.37
CA GLY A 23 1.19 -6.83 -16.57
C GLY A 23 0.46 -7.51 -15.41
N CYS A 24 1.12 -7.77 -14.29
CA CYS A 24 0.47 -8.33 -13.11
C CYS A 24 -0.51 -7.32 -12.48
N PHE A 25 -1.25 -7.76 -11.47
CA PHE A 25 -2.24 -6.93 -10.79
C PHE A 25 -1.61 -5.63 -10.26
N ASP A 26 -0.48 -5.73 -9.58
CA ASP A 26 0.18 -4.56 -8.97
C ASP A 26 0.65 -3.55 -10.02
N ASP A 27 1.16 -4.03 -11.14
CA ASP A 27 1.57 -3.18 -12.25
C ASP A 27 0.40 -2.34 -12.78
N GLN A 28 -0.79 -2.93 -12.85
CA GLN A 28 -1.99 -2.25 -13.33
C GLN A 28 -2.60 -1.25 -12.32
N MET A 29 -2.11 -1.23 -11.10
CA MET A 29 -2.60 -0.30 -10.06
C MET A 29 -1.99 1.10 -10.15
N HIS A 30 -0.97 1.29 -10.97
CA HIS A 30 -0.29 2.58 -11.17
C HIS A 30 0.15 3.22 -9.85
N ALA A 31 0.90 2.44 -9.06
CA ALA A 31 1.41 2.83 -7.77
C ALA A 31 2.75 3.57 -7.89
N THR A 32 2.94 4.59 -7.06
CA THR A 32 4.19 5.35 -7.00
C THR A 32 4.62 5.52 -5.54
N LEU A 33 5.86 5.17 -5.22
CA LEU A 33 6.44 5.46 -3.92
C LEU A 33 6.71 6.96 -3.80
N VAL A 34 6.16 7.60 -2.76
CA VAL A 34 6.32 9.05 -2.56
C VAL A 34 7.01 9.45 -1.27
N ALA A 35 6.99 8.62 -0.24
CA ALA A 35 7.65 8.93 1.02
C ALA A 35 8.00 7.69 1.83
N CYS A 36 9.15 7.74 2.49
CA CYS A 36 9.56 6.78 3.52
C CYS A 36 9.97 7.57 4.76
N ASP A 37 9.37 7.26 5.90
CA ASP A 37 9.63 7.95 7.17
C ASP A 37 10.13 6.94 8.20
N TYR A 38 11.43 7.04 8.52
CA TYR A 38 12.08 6.11 9.44
C TYR A 38 11.55 6.26 10.87
N GLU A 39 11.38 7.49 11.35
CA GLU A 39 10.93 7.75 12.71
C GLU A 39 9.49 7.24 12.93
N ALA A 40 8.63 7.45 11.96
CA ALA A 40 7.25 6.95 11.99
C ALA A 40 7.14 5.47 11.60
N GLN A 41 8.20 4.86 11.06
CA GLN A 41 8.19 3.52 10.49
C GLN A 41 7.03 3.39 9.48
N SER A 42 6.95 4.34 8.54
CA SER A 42 5.88 4.42 7.57
C SER A 42 6.39 4.61 6.15
N VAL A 43 5.55 4.18 5.20
CA VAL A 43 5.78 4.31 3.76
C VAL A 43 4.50 4.82 3.14
N THR A 44 4.58 5.81 2.28
CA THR A 44 3.43 6.36 1.55
C THR A 44 3.54 6.03 0.07
N ILE A 45 2.47 5.45 -0.46
CA ILE A 45 2.34 5.06 -1.86
C ILE A 45 1.10 5.74 -2.42
N GLU A 46 1.26 6.40 -3.58
CA GLU A 46 0.17 7.06 -4.28
C GLU A 46 -0.35 6.16 -5.41
N PHE A 47 -1.66 6.25 -5.64
CA PHE A 47 -2.33 5.54 -6.72
C PHE A 47 -3.16 6.50 -7.56
N GLU A 48 -3.10 6.32 -8.89
CA GLU A 48 -4.04 6.94 -9.81
C GLU A 48 -5.25 6.01 -9.96
N THR A 49 -6.46 6.57 -9.92
CA THR A 49 -7.66 5.78 -10.22
C THR A 49 -7.72 5.49 -11.72
N GLN A 50 -8.14 4.26 -12.06
CA GLN A 50 -8.22 3.78 -13.44
C GLN A 50 -9.67 3.54 -13.83
N LYS A 51 -9.99 3.75 -15.10
CA LYS A 51 -11.37 3.62 -15.60
C LYS A 51 -11.94 2.20 -15.38
N TRP A 52 -11.13 1.16 -15.47
CA TRP A 52 -11.57 -0.21 -15.24
C TRP A 52 -11.93 -0.50 -13.78
N GLN A 53 -11.59 0.40 -12.86
CA GLN A 53 -11.85 0.26 -11.41
C GLN A 53 -13.22 0.78 -11.01
N ILE A 54 -13.97 1.41 -11.90
CA ILE A 54 -15.27 1.99 -11.55
C ILE A 54 -16.32 0.90 -11.28
N ASN A 55 -17.24 1.21 -10.36
CA ASN A 55 -18.42 0.39 -10.12
C ASN A 55 -19.57 0.83 -11.05
N GLU A 56 -20.73 0.21 -10.87
CA GLU A 56 -21.92 0.51 -11.69
C GLU A 56 -22.46 1.94 -11.52
N TRP A 57 -22.06 2.63 -10.44
CA TRP A 57 -22.45 4.02 -10.18
C TRP A 57 -21.38 5.05 -10.58
N GLY A 58 -20.27 4.60 -11.16
CA GLY A 58 -19.19 5.48 -11.62
C GLY A 58 -18.15 5.86 -10.57
N GLY A 59 -18.32 5.45 -9.33
CA GLY A 59 -17.29 5.59 -8.29
C GLY A 59 -16.28 4.42 -8.35
N ILE A 60 -15.21 4.52 -7.59
CA ILE A 60 -14.20 3.45 -7.55
C ILE A 60 -14.74 2.28 -6.73
N HIS A 61 -14.67 1.10 -7.31
CA HIS A 61 -15.14 -0.14 -6.69
C HIS A 61 -14.36 -0.44 -5.40
N GLY A 62 -15.08 -0.87 -4.36
CA GLY A 62 -14.46 -1.22 -3.07
C GLY A 62 -13.36 -2.28 -3.19
N GLY A 63 -13.51 -3.22 -4.11
CA GLY A 63 -12.47 -4.22 -4.40
C GLY A 63 -11.20 -3.60 -4.99
N ALA A 64 -11.32 -2.54 -5.79
CA ALA A 64 -10.16 -1.80 -6.31
C ALA A 64 -9.45 -1.05 -5.19
N ILE A 65 -10.19 -0.42 -4.28
CA ILE A 65 -9.64 0.24 -3.09
C ILE A 65 -8.91 -0.78 -2.22
N ALA A 66 -9.52 -1.94 -1.96
CA ALA A 66 -8.88 -3.03 -1.22
C ALA A 66 -7.60 -3.51 -1.93
N GLY A 67 -7.60 -3.57 -3.27
CA GLY A 67 -6.43 -3.89 -4.06
C GLY A 67 -5.30 -2.88 -3.90
N MET A 68 -5.62 -1.59 -3.84
CA MET A 68 -4.63 -0.54 -3.54
C MET A 68 -3.99 -0.77 -2.15
N PHE A 69 -4.81 -1.09 -1.15
CA PHE A 69 -4.30 -1.45 0.18
C PHE A 69 -3.39 -2.67 0.13
N ASP A 70 -3.81 -3.73 -0.53
CA ASP A 70 -3.01 -4.96 -0.59
C ASP A 70 -1.69 -4.75 -1.32
N THR A 71 -1.69 -3.99 -2.39
CA THR A 71 -0.44 -3.60 -3.08
C THR A 71 0.48 -2.80 -2.16
N ALA A 72 -0.05 -1.77 -1.49
CA ALA A 72 0.74 -0.93 -0.58
C ALA A 72 1.27 -1.73 0.62
N PHE A 73 0.42 -2.52 1.25
CA PHE A 73 0.82 -3.40 2.35
C PHE A 73 1.86 -4.43 1.91
N GLY A 74 1.62 -5.07 0.77
CA GLY A 74 2.47 -6.16 0.27
C GLY A 74 3.90 -5.73 0.05
N VAL A 75 4.13 -4.59 -0.59
CA VAL A 75 5.50 -4.11 -0.83
C VAL A 75 6.22 -3.71 0.45
N VAL A 76 5.48 -3.21 1.45
CA VAL A 76 6.05 -2.90 2.77
C VAL A 76 6.35 -4.19 3.53
N ALA A 77 5.45 -5.17 3.49
CA ALA A 77 5.67 -6.47 4.12
C ALA A 77 6.88 -7.18 3.50
N ASP A 78 7.04 -7.15 2.19
CA ASP A 78 8.20 -7.72 1.50
C ASP A 78 9.50 -7.02 1.90
N PHE A 79 9.47 -5.70 2.00
CA PHE A 79 10.61 -4.94 2.50
C PHE A 79 11.01 -5.37 3.92
N ILE A 80 10.03 -5.52 4.82
CA ILE A 80 10.26 -5.95 6.21
C ILE A 80 10.75 -7.39 6.27
N ALA A 81 10.18 -8.29 5.47
CA ALA A 81 10.57 -9.70 5.43
C ALA A 81 11.96 -9.92 4.82
N GLY A 82 12.44 -8.96 4.04
CA GLY A 82 13.73 -9.04 3.38
C GLY A 82 13.76 -10.10 2.29
N GLU A 83 14.75 -10.99 2.33
CA GLU A 83 14.93 -12.02 1.29
C GLU A 83 13.80 -13.06 1.27
N ASN A 84 13.00 -13.15 2.32
CA ASN A 84 11.97 -14.18 2.43
C ASN A 84 10.65 -13.82 1.76
N GLU A 85 10.46 -12.56 1.37
CA GLU A 85 9.16 -12.07 0.92
C GLU A 85 8.05 -12.36 1.96
N ALA A 86 6.82 -11.93 1.70
CA ALA A 86 5.72 -12.17 2.62
C ALA A 86 4.42 -12.41 1.87
N THR A 87 3.53 -13.17 2.48
CA THR A 87 2.18 -13.41 1.94
C THR A 87 1.12 -12.87 2.86
N THR A 88 0.03 -12.38 2.29
CA THR A 88 -1.13 -11.86 3.04
C THR A 88 -1.82 -13.00 3.78
N VAL A 89 -2.01 -12.84 5.08
CA VAL A 89 -2.80 -13.77 5.90
C VAL A 89 -4.23 -13.27 6.03
N ASP A 90 -4.38 -12.01 6.45
CA ASP A 90 -5.68 -11.36 6.50
C ASP A 90 -5.52 -9.87 6.23
N MET A 91 -6.64 -9.24 5.89
CA MET A 91 -6.71 -7.81 5.67
C MET A 91 -8.14 -7.35 5.93
N ASN A 92 -8.30 -6.29 6.73
CA ASN A 92 -9.60 -5.69 7.01
C ASN A 92 -9.58 -4.23 6.56
N ILE A 93 -10.52 -3.87 5.69
CA ILE A 93 -10.66 -2.51 5.16
C ILE A 93 -11.97 -1.93 5.65
N SER A 94 -11.91 -0.71 6.22
CA SER A 94 -13.09 0.07 6.59
C SER A 94 -13.23 1.24 5.64
N TYR A 95 -14.34 1.29 4.91
CA TYR A 95 -14.62 2.33 3.92
C TYR A 95 -15.34 3.50 4.61
N VAL A 96 -14.74 4.69 4.52
CA VAL A 96 -15.20 5.90 5.20
C VAL A 96 -15.93 6.84 4.24
N ARG A 97 -15.39 7.01 3.02
CA ARG A 97 -15.95 7.91 2.00
C ARG A 97 -15.78 7.30 0.62
N PRO A 98 -16.69 7.59 -0.31
CA PRO A 98 -16.52 7.19 -1.70
C PRO A 98 -15.30 7.88 -2.33
N LEU A 99 -14.70 7.21 -3.29
CA LEU A 99 -13.62 7.72 -4.13
C LEU A 99 -14.13 7.78 -5.56
N ASP A 100 -13.95 8.93 -6.21
CA ASP A 100 -14.42 9.13 -7.58
C ASP A 100 -13.30 8.88 -8.60
N TYR A 101 -13.69 8.42 -9.78
CA TYR A 101 -12.74 8.30 -10.89
C TYR A 101 -12.13 9.67 -11.22
N GLY A 102 -10.83 9.68 -11.47
CA GLY A 102 -10.06 10.91 -11.71
C GLY A 102 -9.38 11.44 -10.46
N GLN A 103 -9.79 10.99 -9.27
CA GLN A 103 -9.11 11.32 -8.03
C GLN A 103 -7.88 10.43 -7.82
N HIS A 104 -6.96 10.90 -6.98
CA HIS A 104 -5.72 10.21 -6.61
C HIS A 104 -5.73 9.92 -5.12
N THR A 105 -5.14 8.80 -4.73
CA THR A 105 -5.03 8.42 -3.33
C THR A 105 -3.59 8.38 -2.87
N ALA A 106 -3.38 8.68 -1.58
CA ALA A 106 -2.14 8.45 -0.87
C ALA A 106 -2.42 7.45 0.25
N VAL A 107 -1.79 6.29 0.19
CA VAL A 107 -1.90 5.24 1.22
C VAL A 107 -0.63 5.27 2.05
N THR A 108 -0.76 5.61 3.33
CA THR A 108 0.37 5.58 4.27
C THR A 108 0.27 4.31 5.11
N VAL A 109 1.27 3.45 4.96
CA VAL A 109 1.37 2.18 5.68
C VAL A 109 2.29 2.37 6.88
N TYR A 110 1.80 2.00 8.05
CA TYR A 110 2.55 2.04 9.31
C TYR A 110 2.86 0.63 9.78
N THR A 111 4.10 0.40 10.17
CA THR A 111 4.50 -0.85 10.81
C THR A 111 4.03 -0.86 12.24
N VAL A 112 3.18 -1.83 12.60
CA VAL A 112 2.69 -2.01 13.98
C VAL A 112 3.59 -2.99 14.71
N LYS A 113 3.97 -4.09 14.06
CA LYS A 113 4.85 -5.11 14.64
C LYS A 113 5.59 -5.84 13.54
N THR A 114 6.87 -6.07 13.77
CA THR A 114 7.71 -6.94 12.94
C THR A 114 8.11 -8.17 13.72
N GLY A 115 8.06 -9.34 13.08
CA GLY A 115 8.48 -10.58 13.69
C GLY A 115 8.85 -11.59 12.62
N ARG A 116 9.50 -12.68 13.05
CA ARG A 116 9.93 -13.75 12.13
C ARG A 116 8.73 -14.54 11.58
N LYS A 117 7.64 -14.58 12.32
CA LYS A 117 6.43 -15.35 11.95
C LYS A 117 5.32 -14.47 11.43
N ILE A 118 5.16 -13.27 11.97
CA ILE A 118 4.07 -12.35 11.62
C ILE A 118 4.60 -10.93 11.48
N ILE A 119 4.08 -10.23 10.48
CA ILE A 119 4.22 -8.79 10.28
C ILE A 119 2.82 -8.20 10.38
N ARG A 120 2.64 -7.22 11.25
CA ARG A 120 1.37 -6.52 11.45
C ARG A 120 1.48 -5.10 10.95
N LEU A 121 0.55 -4.70 10.07
CA LEU A 121 0.54 -3.38 9.44
C LEU A 121 -0.82 -2.73 9.59
N ARG A 122 -0.85 -1.40 9.59
CA ARG A 122 -2.06 -0.60 9.45
C ARG A 122 -1.84 0.49 8.42
N ALA A 123 -2.90 1.02 7.84
CA ALA A 123 -2.79 2.07 6.83
C ALA A 123 -4.01 2.98 6.80
N GLU A 124 -3.80 4.17 6.27
CA GLU A 124 -4.84 5.16 5.98
C GLU A 124 -4.73 5.55 4.52
N MET A 125 -5.89 5.67 3.85
CA MET A 125 -5.98 6.16 2.48
C MET A 125 -6.64 7.53 2.47
N ILE A 126 -5.93 8.52 1.96
CA ILE A 126 -6.41 9.90 1.83
C ILE A 126 -6.64 10.20 0.34
N CYS A 127 -7.75 10.85 0.02
CA CYS A 127 -7.96 11.44 -1.31
C CYS A 127 -7.11 12.70 -1.41
N LYS A 128 -6.22 12.79 -2.39
CA LYS A 128 -5.29 13.91 -2.51
C LYS A 128 -5.99 15.23 -2.85
N GLU A 129 -7.02 15.19 -3.68
CA GLU A 129 -7.75 16.37 -4.13
C GLU A 129 -8.57 17.01 -3.00
N THR A 130 -9.10 16.23 -2.08
CA THR A 130 -9.94 16.73 -0.98
C THR A 130 -9.23 16.76 0.36
N GLY A 131 -8.13 16.04 0.53
CA GLY A 131 -7.44 15.86 1.81
C GLY A 131 -8.20 14.99 2.81
N LYS A 132 -9.32 14.35 2.41
CA LYS A 132 -10.18 13.60 3.31
C LYS A 132 -9.85 12.11 3.33
N LEU A 133 -10.07 11.49 4.48
CA LEU A 133 -9.90 10.05 4.68
C LEU A 133 -10.93 9.28 3.84
N VAL A 134 -10.47 8.37 3.02
CA VAL A 134 -11.29 7.49 2.17
C VAL A 134 -11.54 6.15 2.87
N ALA A 135 -10.49 5.55 3.40
CA ALA A 135 -10.57 4.23 4.02
C ALA A 135 -9.40 4.02 4.98
N THR A 136 -9.57 3.06 5.88
CA THR A 136 -8.50 2.58 6.77
C THR A 136 -8.34 1.08 6.60
N GLY A 137 -7.15 0.56 6.87
CA GLY A 137 -6.88 -0.86 6.78
C GLY A 137 -5.94 -1.35 7.87
N VAL A 138 -6.11 -2.61 8.24
CA VAL A 138 -5.19 -3.36 9.09
C VAL A 138 -5.03 -4.76 8.52
N GLY A 139 -3.90 -5.39 8.76
CA GLY A 139 -3.72 -6.75 8.31
C GLY A 139 -2.48 -7.41 8.86
N THR A 140 -2.35 -8.68 8.51
CA THR A 140 -1.25 -9.54 8.94
C THR A 140 -0.63 -10.19 7.71
N TRP A 141 0.69 -10.21 7.68
CA TRP A 141 1.49 -10.88 6.64
C TRP A 141 2.42 -11.88 7.29
N MET A 142 2.72 -12.92 6.56
CA MET A 142 3.60 -13.97 7.03
C MET A 142 4.81 -14.07 6.11
N PRO A 143 6.05 -13.90 6.64
CA PRO A 143 7.26 -14.18 5.86
C PRO A 143 7.28 -15.63 5.38
N LEU A 144 7.67 -15.82 4.13
CA LEU A 144 7.73 -17.15 3.50
C LEU A 144 9.04 -17.89 3.76
#